data_e21ded25577a458c72d7f2634ede682a
#
_entry.id   e21ded25577a458c72d7f2634ede682a
#
_cell.length_a   1.000
_cell.length_b   1.000
_cell.length_c   1.000
_cell.angle_alpha   90.00
_cell.angle_beta   90.00
_cell.angle_gamma   90.00
#
_symmetry.space_group_name_H-M   'P 1'
#
loop_
_entity.id
_entity.type
_entity.pdbx_description
1 polymer ?
#
loop_
_entity_poly.entity_id
_entity_poly.type
_entity_poly.pdbx_seq_one_letter_code
_entity_poly.pdbx_strand_id
1 'polypeptide(L)'
;MDWRILEIPVESSKDRRNTNLNPIVDKVLEAKCADGLARLWNSHEEVFLYEQTGPPDFDDVTQFCVHDYKLVRTMRDVLNQRIILHLKDGVYDHKDLASFGAFGHRTEVSLLWLTIHQNSYCLREYGTFKIPMIWQDLPVLSEAIVICLKFFTFMRENIKVRRSACVEQKQKLLTKRKVHTIKQNQSSPDRPKKKKNSR
;
A
#
# COMPACT_ATOMS: atom_id res chain seq x y z
N MET A 1 -3.25 -5.88 11.45
CA MET A 1 -3.76 -5.98 10.08
C MET A 1 -5.15 -6.55 10.12
N ASP A 2 -6.04 -6.05 9.29
CA ASP A 2 -7.36 -6.61 9.05
C ASP A 2 -7.27 -7.49 7.81
N TRP A 3 -7.53 -8.79 7.96
CA TRP A 3 -7.49 -9.79 6.90
C TRP A 3 -8.89 -10.13 6.46
N ARG A 4 -9.12 -10.14 5.16
CA ARG A 4 -10.38 -10.54 4.53
C ARG A 4 -10.11 -11.57 3.45
N ILE A 5 -11.03 -12.50 3.28
CA ILE A 5 -10.95 -13.62 2.33
C ILE A 5 -12.25 -13.67 1.54
N LEU A 6 -12.18 -14.07 0.28
CA LEU A 6 -13.24 -14.20 -0.72
C LEU A 6 -13.70 -12.88 -1.36
N GLU A 7 -13.44 -12.76 -2.66
CA GLU A 7 -13.91 -11.72 -3.59
C GLU A 7 -14.06 -10.31 -3.01
N ILE A 8 -12.99 -9.83 -2.39
CA ILE A 8 -13.02 -8.57 -1.66
C ILE A 8 -12.72 -7.42 -2.61
N PRO A 9 -13.60 -6.41 -2.67
CA PRO A 9 -13.38 -5.24 -3.50
C PRO A 9 -12.13 -4.47 -3.03
N VAL A 10 -11.21 -4.21 -3.97
CA VAL A 10 -9.99 -3.44 -3.76
C VAL A 10 -10.30 -1.98 -4.05
N GLU A 11 -10.37 -1.14 -3.01
CA GLU A 11 -10.74 0.26 -3.12
C GLU A 11 -9.76 1.05 -3.99
N SER A 12 -8.46 0.77 -3.89
CA SER A 12 -7.43 1.38 -4.76
C SER A 12 -7.71 1.16 -6.24
N SER A 13 -8.22 -0.01 -6.63
CA SER A 13 -8.64 -0.32 -7.99
C SER A 13 -9.87 0.48 -8.42
N LYS A 14 -10.84 0.66 -7.51
CA LYS A 14 -12.03 1.48 -7.73
C LYS A 14 -11.66 2.94 -7.94
N ASP A 15 -10.83 3.49 -7.06
CA ASP A 15 -10.38 4.88 -7.15
C ASP A 15 -9.70 5.16 -8.48
N ARG A 16 -8.76 4.29 -8.89
CA ARG A 16 -8.10 4.43 -10.20
C ARG A 16 -9.08 4.41 -11.36
N ARG A 17 -10.05 3.49 -11.36
CA ARG A 17 -11.03 3.35 -12.45
C ARG A 17 -11.96 4.54 -12.56
N ASN A 18 -12.18 5.27 -11.48
CA ASN A 18 -13.12 6.39 -11.41
C ASN A 18 -12.43 7.77 -11.38
N THR A 19 -11.09 7.83 -11.42
CA THR A 19 -10.33 9.08 -11.28
C THR A 19 -10.72 10.16 -12.32
N ASN A 20 -11.05 9.74 -13.54
CA ASN A 20 -11.37 10.66 -14.64
C ASN A 20 -12.86 10.69 -15.01
N LEU A 21 -13.72 10.05 -14.21
CA LEU A 21 -15.15 10.02 -14.47
C LEU A 21 -15.83 11.30 -13.97
N ASN A 22 -16.78 11.78 -14.75
CA ASN A 22 -17.71 12.82 -14.29
C ASN A 22 -18.82 12.13 -13.48
N PRO A 23 -18.91 12.37 -12.14
CA PRO A 23 -19.85 11.66 -11.28
C PRO A 23 -21.33 11.94 -11.59
N ILE A 24 -21.62 12.97 -12.41
CA ILE A 24 -22.99 13.33 -12.80
C ILE A 24 -23.45 12.56 -14.04
N VAL A 25 -22.52 12.26 -14.96
CA VAL A 25 -22.85 11.72 -16.30
C VAL A 25 -22.40 10.27 -16.44
N ASP A 26 -21.26 9.93 -15.84
CA ASP A 26 -20.62 8.64 -16.02
C ASP A 26 -21.04 7.62 -14.96
N LYS A 27 -21.27 6.38 -15.39
CA LYS A 27 -21.51 5.28 -14.48
C LYS A 27 -20.25 4.97 -13.68
N VAL A 28 -20.36 5.00 -12.36
CA VAL A 28 -19.27 4.58 -11.45
C VAL A 28 -18.90 3.12 -11.72
N LEU A 29 -17.63 2.87 -11.98
CA LEU A 29 -17.08 1.53 -12.20
C LEU A 29 -16.81 0.85 -10.86
N GLU A 30 -17.19 -0.41 -10.78
CA GLU A 30 -16.97 -1.22 -9.57
C GLU A 30 -15.48 -1.54 -9.37
N ALA A 31 -15.11 -1.82 -8.13
CA ALA A 31 -13.78 -2.30 -7.78
C ALA A 31 -13.47 -3.64 -8.47
N LYS A 32 -12.20 -3.92 -8.74
CA LYS A 32 -11.76 -5.31 -8.98
C LYS A 32 -11.69 -6.02 -7.63
N CYS A 33 -12.15 -7.27 -7.59
CA CYS A 33 -12.09 -8.09 -6.40
C CYS A 33 -10.76 -8.86 -6.36
N ALA A 34 -10.25 -9.10 -5.17
CA ALA A 34 -9.15 -10.01 -4.87
C ALA A 34 -9.68 -11.17 -4.01
N ASP A 35 -9.06 -12.35 -4.11
CA ASP A 35 -9.45 -13.50 -3.29
C ASP A 35 -9.04 -13.33 -1.83
N GLY A 36 -8.03 -12.49 -1.57
CA GLY A 36 -7.61 -12.09 -0.23
C GLY A 36 -7.03 -10.69 -0.19
N LEU A 37 -7.27 -10.00 0.90
CA LEU A 37 -6.82 -8.63 1.11
C LEU A 37 -6.42 -8.41 2.57
N ALA A 38 -5.29 -7.72 2.80
CA ALA A 38 -4.97 -7.20 4.12
C ALA A 38 -4.86 -5.68 4.11
N ARG A 39 -5.47 -5.07 5.13
CA ARG A 39 -5.44 -3.62 5.41
C ARG A 39 -4.75 -3.33 6.74
N LEU A 40 -4.15 -2.16 6.83
CA LEU A 40 -3.64 -1.65 8.09
C LEU A 40 -4.80 -1.22 8.98
N TRP A 41 -4.83 -1.70 10.23
CA TRP A 41 -5.95 -1.46 11.16
C TRP A 41 -6.29 0.03 11.36
N ASN A 42 -5.28 0.88 11.51
CA ASN A 42 -5.49 2.28 11.87
C ASN A 42 -5.72 3.22 10.69
N SER A 43 -5.26 2.87 9.49
CA SER A 43 -5.35 3.72 8.29
C SER A 43 -6.27 3.16 7.22
N HIS A 44 -6.73 1.92 7.38
CA HIS A 44 -7.47 1.15 6.37
C HIS A 44 -6.72 1.04 5.02
N GLU A 45 -5.43 1.35 5.02
CA GLU A 45 -4.56 1.30 3.86
C GLU A 45 -4.36 -0.14 3.42
N GLU A 46 -4.64 -0.43 2.16
CA GLU A 46 -4.42 -1.73 1.55
C GLU A 46 -2.92 -1.98 1.40
N VAL A 47 -2.45 -3.17 1.76
CA VAL A 47 -1.01 -3.48 1.76
C VAL A 47 -0.66 -4.82 1.14
N PHE A 48 -1.58 -5.79 1.19
CA PHE A 48 -1.35 -7.15 0.69
C PHE A 48 -2.58 -7.65 -0.07
N LEU A 49 -2.33 -8.37 -1.15
CA LEU A 49 -3.33 -8.98 -2.02
C LEU A 49 -3.04 -10.47 -2.23
N TYR A 50 -4.08 -11.27 -2.39
CA TYR A 50 -3.97 -12.67 -2.77
C TYR A 50 -4.88 -12.95 -3.96
N GLU A 51 -4.37 -13.72 -4.93
CA GLU A 51 -5.12 -14.25 -6.06
C GLU A 51 -4.81 -15.73 -6.23
N GLN A 52 -5.84 -16.53 -6.48
CA GLN A 52 -5.74 -17.96 -6.74
C GLN A 52 -6.27 -18.28 -8.13
N THR A 53 -5.54 -19.07 -8.90
CA THR A 53 -5.99 -19.58 -10.21
C THR A 53 -6.60 -20.95 -10.05
N GLY A 54 -7.93 -21.01 -9.98
CA GLY A 54 -8.66 -22.29 -10.02
C GLY A 54 -8.25 -23.35 -8.97
N PRO A 55 -8.80 -24.54 -9.06
CA PRO A 55 -8.45 -25.68 -8.21
C PRO A 55 -7.08 -26.27 -8.58
N PRO A 56 -6.47 -27.11 -7.70
CA PRO A 56 -5.11 -27.62 -7.86
C PRO A 56 -4.84 -28.43 -9.14
N ASP A 57 -5.88 -29.05 -9.69
CA ASP A 57 -5.86 -29.87 -10.89
C ASP A 57 -6.14 -29.10 -12.19
N PHE A 58 -6.42 -27.81 -12.06
CA PHE A 58 -6.78 -26.95 -13.18
C PHE A 58 -5.53 -26.43 -13.91
N ASP A 59 -5.41 -26.76 -15.19
CA ASP A 59 -4.25 -26.38 -16.02
C ASP A 59 -4.66 -25.52 -17.21
N ASP A 60 -5.12 -24.30 -16.92
CA ASP A 60 -5.43 -23.30 -17.95
C ASP A 60 -4.41 -22.17 -17.91
N VAL A 61 -3.47 -22.21 -18.86
CA VAL A 61 -2.42 -21.18 -19.03
C VAL A 61 -3.01 -19.81 -19.28
N THR A 62 -4.17 -19.72 -19.94
CA THR A 62 -4.83 -18.45 -20.22
C THR A 62 -5.32 -17.82 -18.93
N GLN A 63 -5.98 -18.60 -18.08
CA GLN A 63 -6.42 -18.13 -16.76
C GLN A 63 -5.25 -17.78 -15.86
N PHE A 64 -4.18 -18.58 -15.85
CA PHE A 64 -2.94 -18.24 -15.15
C PHE A 64 -2.47 -16.83 -15.53
N CYS A 65 -2.28 -16.55 -16.82
CA CYS A 65 -1.82 -15.24 -17.29
C CYS A 65 -2.79 -14.10 -16.92
N VAL A 66 -4.10 -14.35 -16.97
CA VAL A 66 -5.12 -13.35 -16.60
C VAL A 66 -5.05 -12.99 -15.11
N HIS A 67 -4.96 -13.99 -14.24
CA HIS A 67 -4.91 -13.79 -12.80
C HIS A 67 -3.58 -13.18 -12.34
N ASP A 68 -2.45 -13.61 -12.90
CA ASP A 68 -1.14 -13.00 -12.66
C ASP A 68 -1.15 -11.52 -13.04
N TYR A 69 -1.59 -11.20 -14.27
CA TYR A 69 -1.74 -9.81 -14.71
C TYR A 69 -2.69 -9.01 -13.80
N LYS A 70 -3.82 -9.61 -13.38
CA LYS A 70 -4.79 -8.99 -12.47
C LYS A 70 -4.13 -8.63 -11.13
N LEU A 71 -3.38 -9.56 -10.54
CA LEU A 71 -2.68 -9.35 -9.27
C LEU A 71 -1.66 -8.20 -9.39
N VAL A 72 -0.76 -8.28 -10.36
CA VAL A 72 0.30 -7.26 -10.56
C VAL A 72 -0.30 -5.87 -10.79
N ARG A 73 -1.34 -5.79 -11.63
CA ARG A 73 -2.05 -4.54 -11.89
C ARG A 73 -2.69 -3.98 -10.62
N THR A 74 -3.33 -4.83 -9.82
CA THR A 74 -3.99 -4.42 -8.58
C THR A 74 -2.95 -4.03 -7.51
N MET A 75 -1.84 -4.75 -7.40
CA MET A 75 -0.70 -4.36 -6.56
C MET A 75 -0.18 -2.96 -6.92
N ARG A 76 -0.11 -2.64 -8.21
CA ARG A 76 0.27 -1.30 -8.68
C ARG A 76 -0.74 -0.24 -8.25
N ASP A 77 -2.04 -0.52 -8.34
CA ASP A 77 -3.09 0.40 -7.90
C ASP A 77 -2.97 0.66 -6.39
N VAL A 78 -2.76 -0.38 -5.59
CA VAL A 78 -2.52 -0.29 -4.14
C VAL A 78 -1.28 0.57 -3.85
N LEU A 79 -0.16 0.32 -4.52
CA LEU A 79 1.06 1.09 -4.33
C LEU A 79 0.87 2.58 -4.65
N ASN A 80 0.20 2.89 -5.75
CA ASN A 80 -0.11 4.27 -6.13
C ASN A 80 -1.01 4.96 -5.11
N GLN A 81 -2.03 4.28 -4.61
CA GLN A 81 -2.90 4.82 -3.57
C GLN A 81 -2.12 5.11 -2.29
N ARG A 82 -1.22 4.22 -1.89
CA ARG A 82 -0.32 4.44 -0.75
C ARG A 82 0.56 5.68 -0.94
N ILE A 83 1.12 5.88 -2.14
CA ILE A 83 1.91 7.07 -2.48
C ILE A 83 1.05 8.34 -2.34
N ILE A 84 -0.17 8.34 -2.88
CA ILE A 84 -1.09 9.48 -2.80
C ILE A 84 -1.42 9.82 -1.34
N LEU A 85 -1.68 8.82 -0.51
CA LEU A 85 -1.95 9.01 0.92
C LEU A 85 -0.74 9.61 1.64
N HIS A 86 0.46 9.12 1.36
CA HIS A 86 1.70 9.65 1.93
C HIS A 86 1.98 11.09 1.48
N LEU A 87 1.73 11.40 0.20
CA LEU A 87 1.83 12.78 -0.31
C LEU A 87 0.87 13.74 0.39
N LYS A 88 -0.39 13.32 0.61
CA LYS A 88 -1.38 14.10 1.38
C LYS A 88 -0.91 14.36 2.81
N ASP A 89 -0.18 13.42 3.38
CA ASP A 89 0.44 13.54 4.71
C ASP A 89 1.74 14.37 4.72
N GLY A 90 2.18 14.86 3.56
CA GLY A 90 3.39 15.67 3.40
C GLY A 90 4.69 14.85 3.38
N VAL A 91 4.60 13.55 3.12
CA VAL A 91 5.75 12.65 2.99
C VAL A 91 6.09 12.48 1.51
N TYR A 92 7.25 12.99 1.10
CA TYR A 92 7.65 13.02 -0.31
C TYR A 92 8.65 11.92 -0.71
N ASP A 93 9.21 11.19 0.25
CA ASP A 93 10.10 10.07 -0.03
C ASP A 93 9.31 8.75 -0.12
N HIS A 94 9.23 8.20 -1.33
CA HIS A 94 8.46 6.99 -1.64
C HIS A 94 9.33 5.78 -1.98
N LYS A 95 10.68 5.92 -1.90
CA LYS A 95 11.63 4.92 -2.41
C LYS A 95 11.45 3.51 -1.87
N ASP A 96 10.98 3.41 -0.61
CA ASP A 96 10.82 2.11 0.02
C ASP A 96 9.34 1.74 0.26
N LEU A 97 8.37 2.47 -0.31
CA LEU A 97 7.00 2.02 -0.32
C LEU A 97 6.87 0.77 -1.18
N ALA A 98 6.17 -0.22 -0.65
CA ALA A 98 5.91 -1.46 -1.34
C ALA A 98 4.45 -1.88 -1.19
N SER A 99 3.88 -2.52 -2.19
CA SER A 99 2.71 -3.37 -2.07
C SER A 99 3.15 -4.83 -2.09
N PHE A 100 2.44 -5.67 -1.39
CA PHE A 100 2.76 -7.08 -1.24
C PHE A 100 1.65 -7.92 -1.84
N GLY A 101 2.01 -9.11 -2.34
CA GLY A 101 1.04 -10.02 -2.91
C GLY A 101 1.45 -11.46 -2.76
N ALA A 102 0.46 -12.35 -2.93
CA ALA A 102 0.71 -13.76 -3.10
C ALA A 102 -0.15 -14.27 -4.27
N PHE A 103 0.46 -15.08 -5.09
CA PHE A 103 -0.15 -15.70 -6.25
C PHE A 103 -0.16 -17.20 -6.10
N GLY A 104 -1.36 -17.78 -6.00
CA GLY A 104 -1.55 -19.21 -5.93
C GLY A 104 -1.87 -19.80 -7.31
N HIS A 105 -1.09 -20.79 -7.72
CA HIS A 105 -1.35 -21.58 -8.91
C HIS A 105 -1.18 -23.06 -8.59
N ARG A 106 -2.24 -23.83 -8.80
CA ARG A 106 -2.26 -25.26 -8.38
C ARG A 106 -1.91 -25.40 -6.90
N THR A 107 -0.83 -26.08 -6.59
CA THR A 107 -0.31 -26.29 -5.22
C THR A 107 0.83 -25.33 -4.86
N GLU A 108 1.25 -24.47 -5.77
CA GLU A 108 2.34 -23.53 -5.53
C GLU A 108 1.80 -22.14 -5.20
N VAL A 109 2.47 -21.46 -4.27
CA VAL A 109 2.19 -20.08 -3.91
C VAL A 109 3.48 -19.27 -4.00
N SER A 110 3.49 -18.28 -4.87
CA SER A 110 4.57 -17.30 -5.00
C SER A 110 4.26 -16.05 -4.19
N LEU A 111 5.19 -15.63 -3.34
CA LEU A 111 5.13 -14.40 -2.55
C LEU A 111 5.84 -13.28 -3.29
N LEU A 112 5.13 -12.18 -3.51
CA LEU A 112 5.55 -11.09 -4.38
C LEU A 112 5.61 -9.77 -3.63
N TRP A 113 6.46 -8.87 -4.08
CA TRP A 113 6.46 -7.47 -3.64
C TRP A 113 6.77 -6.53 -4.79
N LEU A 114 6.06 -5.40 -4.83
CA LEU A 114 6.14 -4.39 -5.87
C LEU A 114 6.59 -3.07 -5.26
N THR A 115 7.64 -2.48 -5.85
CA THR A 115 8.18 -1.16 -5.47
C THR A 115 8.28 -0.26 -6.69
N ILE A 116 8.61 1.02 -6.47
CA ILE A 116 9.03 1.93 -7.53
C ILE A 116 10.52 2.21 -7.38
N HIS A 117 11.27 1.97 -8.44
CA HIS A 117 12.68 2.32 -8.54
C HIS A 117 12.92 3.11 -9.84
N GLN A 118 13.54 4.29 -9.74
CA GLN A 118 13.83 5.17 -10.89
C GLN A 118 12.60 5.37 -11.82
N ASN A 119 11.43 5.67 -11.23
CA ASN A 119 10.15 5.86 -11.92
C ASN A 119 9.61 4.62 -12.65
N SER A 120 10.14 3.45 -12.38
CA SER A 120 9.68 2.17 -12.92
C SER A 120 9.16 1.27 -11.83
N TYR A 121 8.09 0.52 -12.12
CA TYR A 121 7.60 -0.51 -11.20
C TYR A 121 8.50 -1.72 -11.26
N CYS A 122 8.98 -2.16 -10.12
CA CYS A 122 9.85 -3.33 -9.97
C CYS A 122 9.11 -4.40 -9.18
N LEU A 123 8.61 -5.41 -9.88
CA LEU A 123 8.05 -6.61 -9.28
C LEU A 123 9.19 -7.58 -8.94
N ARG A 124 9.15 -8.12 -7.73
CA ARG A 124 10.13 -9.12 -7.27
C ARG A 124 9.42 -10.27 -6.57
N GLU A 125 9.91 -11.47 -6.81
CA GLU A 125 9.52 -12.63 -6.02
C GLU A 125 10.37 -12.69 -4.75
N TYR A 126 9.70 -12.92 -3.63
CA TYR A 126 10.36 -13.13 -2.33
C TYR A 126 10.69 -14.61 -2.12
N GLY A 127 9.82 -15.48 -2.57
CA GLY A 127 9.97 -16.92 -2.51
C GLY A 127 8.68 -17.64 -2.86
N THR A 128 8.82 -18.90 -3.17
CA THR A 128 7.72 -19.80 -3.54
C THR A 128 7.70 -21.01 -2.62
N PHE A 129 6.51 -21.47 -2.28
CA PHE A 129 6.32 -22.69 -1.51
C PHE A 129 5.16 -23.53 -2.05
N LYS A 130 5.14 -24.83 -1.67
CA LYS A 130 4.05 -25.73 -2.03
C LYS A 130 3.11 -25.95 -0.85
N ILE A 131 1.82 -26.07 -1.17
CA ILE A 131 0.79 -26.48 -0.22
C ILE A 131 0.68 -28.01 -0.28
N PRO A 132 0.87 -28.73 0.84
CA PRO A 132 0.73 -30.19 0.86
C PRO A 132 -0.72 -30.58 0.59
N MET A 133 -0.94 -31.49 -0.37
CA MET A 133 -2.27 -31.99 -0.74
C MET A 133 -2.55 -33.37 -0.16
N ILE A 134 -1.52 -34.10 0.21
CA ILE A 134 -1.58 -35.47 0.77
C ILE A 134 -0.69 -35.57 2.00
N TRP A 135 -0.94 -36.59 2.83
CA TRP A 135 -0.21 -36.77 4.09
C TRP A 135 1.31 -36.97 3.90
N GLN A 136 1.73 -37.54 2.77
CA GLN A 136 3.13 -37.74 2.44
C GLN A 136 3.88 -36.43 2.22
N ASP A 137 3.16 -35.35 1.85
CA ASP A 137 3.73 -34.04 1.57
C ASP A 137 3.80 -33.14 2.83
N LEU A 138 3.35 -33.60 3.99
CA LEU A 138 3.38 -32.81 5.23
C LEU A 138 4.76 -32.21 5.57
N PRO A 139 5.89 -32.85 5.30
CA PRO A 139 7.20 -32.22 5.54
C PRO A 139 7.38 -30.88 4.82
N VAL A 140 6.74 -30.69 3.64
CA VAL A 140 6.79 -29.45 2.86
C VAL A 140 6.08 -28.30 3.59
N LEU A 141 5.12 -28.61 4.48
CA LEU A 141 4.40 -27.59 5.26
C LEU A 141 5.35 -26.81 6.18
N SER A 142 6.37 -27.45 6.74
CA SER A 142 7.32 -26.76 7.60
C SER A 142 8.10 -25.70 6.86
N GLU A 143 8.51 -25.98 5.63
CA GLU A 143 9.18 -25.03 4.74
C GLU A 143 8.24 -23.87 4.36
N ALA A 144 7.01 -24.18 3.96
CA ALA A 144 5.99 -23.19 3.65
C ALA A 144 5.75 -22.22 4.82
N ILE A 145 5.63 -22.74 6.05
CA ILE A 145 5.46 -21.92 7.26
C ILE A 145 6.67 -21.00 7.46
N VAL A 146 7.89 -21.51 7.32
CA VAL A 146 9.10 -20.71 7.49
C VAL A 146 9.17 -19.58 6.46
N ILE A 147 8.88 -19.86 5.19
CA ILE A 147 8.87 -18.87 4.11
C ILE A 147 7.80 -17.80 4.42
N CYS A 148 6.59 -18.21 4.77
CA CYS A 148 5.51 -17.28 5.14
C CYS A 148 5.88 -16.39 6.32
N LEU A 149 6.44 -16.95 7.40
CA LEU A 149 6.84 -16.17 8.58
C LEU A 149 7.93 -15.15 8.26
N LYS A 150 8.91 -15.53 7.44
CA LYS A 150 9.97 -14.62 6.96
C LYS A 150 9.37 -13.49 6.12
N PHE A 151 8.47 -13.82 5.20
CA PHE A 151 7.79 -12.82 4.37
C PHE A 151 6.92 -11.86 5.20
N PHE A 152 6.15 -12.37 6.15
CA PHE A 152 5.38 -11.54 7.09
C PHE A 152 6.26 -10.61 7.91
N THR A 153 7.41 -11.12 8.36
CA THR A 153 8.38 -10.30 9.11
C THR A 153 8.93 -9.19 8.22
N PHE A 154 9.34 -9.52 6.99
CA PHE A 154 9.81 -8.55 5.99
C PHE A 154 8.75 -7.48 5.70
N MET A 155 7.50 -7.88 5.44
CA MET A 155 6.39 -6.97 5.21
C MET A 155 6.15 -6.06 6.42
N ARG A 156 6.13 -6.62 7.63
CA ARG A 156 5.93 -5.89 8.88
C ARG A 156 7.01 -4.85 9.13
N GLU A 157 8.26 -5.20 8.91
CA GLU A 157 9.39 -4.29 9.07
C GLU A 157 9.33 -3.15 8.03
N ASN A 158 9.02 -3.46 6.77
CA ASN A 158 8.83 -2.43 5.75
C ASN A 158 7.75 -1.42 6.14
N ILE A 159 6.61 -1.89 6.66
CA ILE A 159 5.51 -1.04 7.12
C ILE A 159 5.91 -0.21 8.36
N LYS A 160 6.65 -0.77 9.32
CA LYS A 160 7.10 -0.08 10.54
C LYS A 160 8.08 1.04 10.24
N VAL A 161 9.12 0.76 9.45
CA VAL A 161 10.13 1.75 9.05
C VAL A 161 9.44 2.97 8.44
N ARG A 162 8.43 2.75 7.64
CA ARG A 162 7.64 3.80 7.00
C ARG A 162 6.81 4.62 7.98
N ARG A 163 6.15 3.99 8.93
CA ARG A 163 5.39 4.72 9.96
C ARG A 163 6.30 5.64 10.76
N SER A 164 7.46 5.17 11.15
CA SER A 164 8.44 5.98 11.90
C SER A 164 8.90 7.19 11.09
N ALA A 165 9.28 7.00 9.82
CA ALA A 165 9.68 8.09 8.93
C ALA A 165 8.56 9.13 8.73
N CYS A 166 7.31 8.67 8.59
CA CYS A 166 6.13 9.52 8.45
C CYS A 166 5.90 10.39 9.70
N VAL A 167 6.02 9.81 10.89
CA VAL A 167 5.87 10.53 12.16
C VAL A 167 6.97 11.57 12.34
N GLU A 168 8.23 11.24 12.08
CA GLU A 168 9.35 12.16 12.16
C GLU A 168 9.21 13.35 11.20
N GLN A 169 8.77 13.09 9.97
CA GLN A 169 8.58 14.13 8.97
C GLN A 169 7.43 15.07 9.33
N LYS A 170 6.30 14.53 9.83
CA LYS A 170 5.20 15.33 10.38
C LYS A 170 5.65 16.21 11.56
N GLN A 171 6.45 15.68 12.46
CA GLN A 171 7.00 16.45 13.59
C GLN A 171 7.91 17.59 13.11
N LYS A 172 8.80 17.33 12.14
CA LYS A 172 9.68 18.36 11.55
C LYS A 172 8.87 19.48 10.88
N LEU A 173 7.78 19.15 10.18
CA LEU A 173 6.90 20.15 9.55
C LEU A 173 6.15 20.99 10.58
N LEU A 174 5.64 20.38 11.65
CA LEU A 174 4.97 21.08 12.73
C LEU A 174 5.91 22.02 13.47
N THR A 175 7.15 21.61 13.71
CA THR A 175 8.17 22.45 14.33
C THR A 175 8.54 23.65 13.46
N LYS A 176 8.69 23.45 12.14
CA LYS A 176 8.94 24.56 11.18
C LYS A 176 7.78 25.56 11.17
N ARG A 177 6.53 25.09 11.18
CA ARG A 177 5.34 25.97 11.23
C ARG A 177 5.30 26.79 12.52
N LYS A 178 5.54 26.17 13.69
CA LYS A 178 5.60 26.89 14.98
C LYS A 178 6.66 27.99 14.98
N VAL A 179 7.86 27.71 14.48
CA VAL A 179 8.95 28.71 14.37
C VAL A 179 8.56 29.87 13.46
N HIS A 180 7.90 29.60 12.33
CA HIS A 180 7.46 30.66 11.41
C HIS A 180 6.38 31.54 12.02
N THR A 181 5.42 30.96 12.76
CA THR A 181 4.37 31.71 13.47
C THR A 181 4.95 32.59 14.58
N ILE A 182 5.96 32.10 15.33
CA ILE A 182 6.62 32.88 16.38
C ILE A 182 7.37 34.08 15.75
N LYS A 183 8.06 33.90 14.62
CA LYS A 183 8.78 34.99 13.93
C LYS A 183 7.81 36.07 13.40
N GLN A 184 6.64 35.72 12.90
CA GLN A 184 5.63 36.66 12.46
C GLN A 184 5.04 37.48 13.60
N ASN A 185 4.86 36.89 14.78
CA ASN A 185 4.34 37.59 15.95
C ASN A 185 5.38 38.52 16.63
N GLN A 186 6.68 38.34 16.36
CA GLN A 186 7.74 39.24 16.86
C GLN A 186 7.94 40.47 15.99
N SER A 187 7.39 40.53 14.79
CA SER A 187 7.48 41.67 13.87
C SER A 187 6.23 42.56 13.87
N SER A 188 5.58 42.73 15.02
CA SER A 188 4.52 43.76 15.14
C SER A 188 5.14 45.14 14.93
N PRO A 189 4.66 45.92 13.97
CA PRO A 189 5.17 47.28 13.77
C PRO A 189 4.87 48.13 15.01
N ASP A 190 5.87 48.88 15.44
CA ASP A 190 5.74 49.88 16.51
C ASP A 190 4.53 50.78 16.24
N ARG A 191 3.61 50.90 17.20
CA ARG A 191 2.51 51.83 17.11
C ARG A 191 3.07 53.25 16.99
N PRO A 192 2.65 54.05 16.00
CA PRO A 192 3.10 55.42 15.88
C PRO A 192 2.70 56.22 17.13
N LYS A 193 3.70 56.81 17.80
CA LYS A 193 3.50 57.68 18.97
C LYS A 193 2.62 58.84 18.54
N LYS A 194 1.42 58.96 19.12
CA LYS A 194 0.56 60.15 18.99
C LYS A 194 1.34 61.39 19.48
N LYS A 195 1.64 62.33 18.58
CA LYS A 195 2.14 63.66 18.95
C LYS A 195 1.08 64.36 19.80
N LYS A 196 1.40 64.63 21.08
CA LYS A 196 0.60 65.55 21.89
C LYS A 196 0.74 66.97 21.31
N ASN A 197 -0.30 67.51 20.73
CA ASN A 197 -0.37 68.94 20.46
C ASN A 197 -0.54 69.65 21.79
N SER A 198 0.46 70.40 22.24
CA SER A 198 0.38 71.39 23.28
C SER A 198 -0.25 72.65 22.69
N ARG A 199 -1.36 73.09 23.29
CA ARG A 199 -1.82 74.47 23.24
C ARG A 199 -1.33 75.19 24.47
#